data_174a2422b0e341353980883a0f706792
#
_entry.id   174a2422b0e341353980883a0f706792
#
_cell.length_a   1.000
_cell.length_b   1.000
_cell.length_c   1.000
_cell.angle_alpha   90.00
_cell.angle_beta   90.00
_cell.angle_gamma   90.00
#
_symmetry.space_group_name_H-M   'P 1'
#
loop_
_entity.id
_entity.type
_entity.pdbx_description
1 polymer ?
#
loop_
_entity_poly.entity_id
_entity_poly.type
_entity_poly.pdbx_seq_one_letter_code
_entity_poly.pdbx_strand_id
1 'polypeptide(L)'
;MSKINSSLYSHNEHFNFISSLYSRKQLPSSILFSGEKGIGKKTFLLHFLAYLELTEVDKASYLKNFCINSLDLFNKILNNEYDNIKVIQKNDKSSHITIDQIREVISSCSYETFLGKSRFILILNAEDLNSNSSNALLKILEKPPENTYFFLLRNSNGVVGSTILSRCFKLNIKI
;
A
#
# COMPACT_ATOMS: atom_id res chain seq x y z
N MET A 1 -6.32 -17.88 -1.93
CA MET A 1 -5.76 -16.78 -1.14
C MET A 1 -4.37 -17.18 -0.69
N SER A 2 -3.33 -16.41 -1.00
CA SER A 2 -1.99 -16.63 -0.44
C SER A 2 -2.04 -16.39 1.07
N LYS A 3 -1.56 -17.35 1.88
CA LYS A 3 -1.45 -17.16 3.33
C LYS A 3 -0.56 -15.94 3.61
N ILE A 4 -1.07 -14.97 4.34
CA ILE A 4 -0.28 -13.86 4.86
C ILE A 4 0.55 -14.43 6.02
N ASN A 5 1.85 -14.17 6.00
CA ASN A 5 2.73 -14.63 7.05
C ASN A 5 2.69 -13.66 8.23
N SER A 6 2.57 -14.19 9.45
CA SER A 6 2.64 -13.40 10.68
C SER A 6 4.03 -12.80 10.94
N SER A 7 5.07 -13.36 10.34
CA SER A 7 6.45 -12.88 10.43
C SER A 7 6.91 -12.28 9.11
N LEU A 8 7.59 -11.14 9.18
CA LEU A 8 8.21 -10.50 8.03
C LEU A 8 9.60 -11.07 7.85
N TYR A 9 9.77 -11.94 6.84
CA TYR A 9 11.07 -12.51 6.49
C TYR A 9 11.76 -11.70 5.39
N SER A 10 13.06 -11.50 5.54
CA SER A 10 13.97 -10.93 4.51
C SER A 10 13.67 -9.49 4.05
N HIS A 11 12.73 -8.78 4.67
CA HIS A 11 12.36 -7.41 4.30
C HIS A 11 12.55 -6.38 5.42
N ASN A 12 13.30 -6.73 6.46
CA ASN A 12 13.50 -5.88 7.64
C ASN A 12 14.18 -4.55 7.28
N GLU A 13 15.15 -4.58 6.36
CA GLU A 13 15.83 -3.36 5.90
C GLU A 13 14.87 -2.43 5.16
N HIS A 14 14.06 -2.96 4.25
CA HIS A 14 13.03 -2.19 3.55
C HIS A 14 12.00 -1.62 4.52
N PHE A 15 11.60 -2.41 5.54
CA PHE A 15 10.66 -1.98 6.57
C PHE A 15 11.25 -0.81 7.38
N ASN A 16 12.48 -0.94 7.86
CA ASN A 16 13.16 0.10 8.62
C ASN A 16 13.34 1.38 7.80
N PHE A 17 13.67 1.24 6.51
CA PHE A 17 13.81 2.36 5.59
C PHE A 17 12.49 3.14 5.45
N ILE A 18 11.40 2.46 5.10
CA ILE A 18 10.08 3.09 4.91
C ILE A 18 9.56 3.68 6.22
N SER A 19 9.70 2.97 7.34
CA SER A 19 9.28 3.45 8.66
C SER A 19 10.06 4.68 9.10
N SER A 20 11.36 4.73 8.81
CA SER A 20 12.20 5.90 9.08
C SER A 20 11.79 7.11 8.24
N LEU A 21 11.50 6.93 6.95
CA LEU A 21 11.01 8.01 6.09
C LEU A 21 9.65 8.53 6.58
N TYR A 22 8.76 7.63 6.97
CA TYR A 22 7.44 8.00 7.48
C TYR A 22 7.55 8.80 8.79
N SER A 23 8.34 8.34 9.76
CA SER A 23 8.52 9.02 11.06
C SER A 23 9.12 10.43 10.90
N ARG A 24 9.98 10.63 9.88
CA ARG A 24 10.59 11.93 9.56
C ARG A 24 9.70 12.81 8.67
N LYS A 25 8.51 12.37 8.31
CA LYS A 25 7.61 13.06 7.34
C LYS A 25 8.27 13.27 5.96
N GLN A 26 9.14 12.35 5.57
CA GLN A 26 9.89 12.36 4.30
C GLN A 26 9.45 11.24 3.35
N LEU A 27 8.42 10.47 3.73
CA LEU A 27 7.90 9.41 2.89
C LEU A 27 7.28 10.01 1.62
N PRO A 28 7.71 9.60 0.41
CA PRO A 28 7.07 10.04 -0.82
C PRO A 28 5.58 9.69 -0.81
N SER A 29 4.73 10.63 -1.26
CA SER A 29 3.28 10.43 -1.31
C SER A 29 2.84 9.34 -2.29
N SER A 30 3.69 8.97 -3.24
CA SER A 30 3.38 7.91 -4.22
C SER A 30 4.60 7.02 -4.41
N ILE A 31 4.47 5.73 -4.07
CA ILE A 31 5.56 4.75 -4.16
C ILE A 31 5.10 3.53 -4.98
N LEU A 32 5.90 3.17 -5.97
CA LEU A 32 5.74 1.93 -6.74
C LEU A 32 6.73 0.88 -6.23
N PHE A 33 6.20 -0.16 -5.59
CA PHE A 33 6.95 -1.32 -5.14
C PHE A 33 7.01 -2.37 -6.25
N SER A 34 8.18 -2.58 -6.81
CA SER A 34 8.43 -3.56 -7.86
C SER A 34 9.19 -4.76 -7.31
N GLY A 35 8.97 -5.95 -7.87
CA GLY A 35 9.70 -7.16 -7.51
C GLY A 35 9.04 -8.41 -8.07
N GLU A 36 9.68 -9.55 -7.95
CA GLU A 36 9.16 -10.82 -8.47
C GLU A 36 7.82 -11.19 -7.83
N LYS A 37 7.02 -11.96 -8.56
CA LYS A 37 5.76 -12.52 -8.04
C LYS A 37 6.10 -13.48 -6.88
N GLY A 38 5.40 -13.31 -5.75
CA GLY A 38 5.61 -14.18 -4.58
C GLY A 38 6.71 -13.71 -3.61
N ILE A 39 7.52 -12.70 -3.95
CA ILE A 39 8.64 -12.22 -3.10
C ILE A 39 8.20 -11.59 -1.75
N GLY A 40 6.91 -11.44 -1.51
CA GLY A 40 6.41 -10.92 -0.23
C GLY A 40 6.03 -9.42 -0.23
N LYS A 41 5.98 -8.74 -1.38
CA LYS A 41 5.61 -7.30 -1.47
C LYS A 41 4.32 -6.96 -0.70
N LYS A 42 3.26 -7.76 -0.91
CA LYS A 42 1.98 -7.57 -0.22
C LYS A 42 2.14 -7.76 1.29
N THR A 43 2.80 -8.83 1.71
CA THR A 43 3.07 -9.12 3.13
C THR A 43 3.84 -7.97 3.77
N PHE A 44 4.89 -7.49 3.12
CA PHE A 44 5.69 -6.35 3.57
C PHE A 44 4.84 -5.11 3.84
N LEU A 45 3.99 -4.70 2.89
CA LEU A 45 3.15 -3.52 3.07
C LEU A 45 2.05 -3.72 4.11
N LEU A 46 1.48 -4.92 4.21
CA LEU A 46 0.52 -5.22 5.27
C LEU A 46 1.17 -5.17 6.65
N HIS A 47 2.40 -5.63 6.80
CA HIS A 47 3.16 -5.48 8.04
C HIS A 47 3.42 -4.00 8.37
N PHE A 48 3.80 -3.19 7.38
CA PHE A 48 3.99 -1.76 7.59
C PHE A 48 2.69 -1.07 8.05
N LEU A 49 1.58 -1.30 7.34
CA LEU A 49 0.29 -0.69 7.70
C LEU A 49 -0.22 -1.20 9.05
N ALA A 50 -0.12 -2.48 9.32
CA ALA A 50 -0.51 -3.04 10.62
C ALA A 50 0.35 -2.49 11.76
N TYR A 51 1.66 -2.31 11.54
CA TYR A 51 2.56 -1.69 12.52
C TYR A 51 2.11 -0.27 12.90
N LEU A 52 1.58 0.51 11.95
CA LEU A 52 1.10 1.86 12.24
C LEU A 52 -0.13 1.87 13.16
N GLU A 53 -0.92 0.80 13.14
CA GLU A 53 -2.11 0.63 13.99
C GLU A 53 -1.81 -0.03 15.35
N LEU A 54 -0.57 -0.47 15.59
CA LEU A 54 -0.16 -1.05 16.89
C LEU A 54 -0.05 0.02 17.98
N THR A 55 -0.22 -0.39 19.24
CA THR A 55 0.16 0.43 20.40
C THR A 55 1.68 0.63 20.46
N GLU A 56 2.15 1.62 21.21
CA GLU A 56 3.61 1.87 21.32
C GLU A 56 4.36 0.67 21.95
N VAL A 57 3.73 -0.04 22.88
CA VAL A 57 4.29 -1.26 23.50
C VAL A 57 4.41 -2.38 22.46
N ASP A 58 3.37 -2.58 21.66
CA ASP A 58 3.37 -3.61 20.61
C ASP A 58 4.33 -3.27 19.48
N LYS A 59 4.50 -1.98 19.13
CA LYS A 59 5.51 -1.51 18.17
C LYS A 59 6.93 -1.86 18.64
N ALA A 60 7.25 -1.62 19.92
CA ALA A 60 8.55 -1.98 20.46
C ALA A 60 8.80 -3.51 20.43
N SER A 61 7.76 -4.31 20.67
CA SER A 61 7.83 -5.77 20.53
C SER A 61 8.00 -6.19 19.08
N TYR A 62 7.25 -5.59 18.15
CA TYR A 62 7.35 -5.86 16.72
C TYR A 62 8.75 -5.62 16.17
N LEU A 63 9.39 -4.50 16.52
CA LEU A 63 10.73 -4.16 16.03
C LEU A 63 11.83 -5.13 16.48
N LYS A 64 11.57 -5.96 17.50
CA LYS A 64 12.53 -7.00 17.94
C LYS A 64 12.49 -8.26 17.10
N ASN A 65 11.33 -8.65 16.61
CA ASN A 65 11.13 -9.95 15.94
C ASN A 65 10.39 -9.86 14.59
N PHE A 66 9.90 -8.69 14.21
CA PHE A 66 9.11 -8.45 13.01
C PHE A 66 7.93 -9.42 12.86
N CYS A 67 7.26 -9.71 13.97
CA CYS A 67 6.12 -10.61 14.04
C CYS A 67 4.87 -9.89 14.56
N ILE A 68 3.75 -10.08 13.87
CA ILE A 68 2.42 -9.64 14.30
C ILE A 68 1.64 -10.87 14.72
N ASN A 69 1.32 -10.97 16.00
CA ASN A 69 0.63 -12.14 16.55
C ASN A 69 -0.86 -12.21 16.17
N SER A 70 -1.42 -11.15 15.64
CA SER A 70 -2.83 -11.08 15.23
C SER A 70 -2.98 -10.99 13.72
N LEU A 71 -3.40 -12.09 13.10
CA LEU A 71 -3.80 -12.10 11.68
C LEU A 71 -5.07 -11.28 11.43
N ASP A 72 -5.83 -10.96 12.48
CA ASP A 72 -7.03 -10.13 12.41
C ASP A 72 -6.74 -8.72 11.87
N LEU A 73 -5.61 -8.12 12.26
CA LEU A 73 -5.18 -6.82 11.72
C LEU A 73 -5.03 -6.84 10.20
N PHE A 74 -4.41 -7.87 9.65
CA PHE A 74 -4.26 -8.01 8.20
C PHE A 74 -5.61 -8.19 7.49
N ASN A 75 -6.52 -8.97 8.09
CA ASN A 75 -7.85 -9.17 7.53
C ASN A 75 -8.65 -7.87 7.54
N LYS A 76 -8.63 -7.11 8.63
CA LYS A 76 -9.27 -5.78 8.71
C LYS A 76 -8.75 -4.81 7.66
N ILE A 77 -7.43 -4.77 7.43
CA ILE A 77 -6.85 -3.95 6.37
C ILE A 77 -7.36 -4.39 5.00
N LEU A 78 -7.32 -5.68 4.70
CA LEU A 78 -7.73 -6.21 3.40
C LEU A 78 -9.23 -6.08 3.12
N ASN A 79 -10.04 -6.09 4.16
CA ASN A 79 -11.50 -5.90 4.08
C ASN A 79 -11.91 -4.43 4.06
N ASN A 80 -10.95 -3.49 4.08
CA ASN A 80 -11.21 -2.04 4.15
C ASN A 80 -12.01 -1.61 5.39
N GLU A 81 -11.76 -2.26 6.54
CA GLU A 81 -12.45 -1.95 7.80
C GLU A 81 -11.85 -0.71 8.51
N TYR A 82 -10.70 -0.21 8.05
CA TYR A 82 -10.13 1.05 8.51
C TYR A 82 -10.54 2.21 7.60
N ASP A 83 -10.90 3.34 8.18
CA ASP A 83 -11.27 4.55 7.42
C ASP A 83 -10.09 5.20 6.70
N ASN A 84 -8.89 5.05 7.28
CA ASN A 84 -7.63 5.62 6.79
C ASN A 84 -6.82 4.68 5.87
N ILE A 85 -7.24 3.42 5.69
CA ILE A 85 -6.55 2.45 4.82
C ILE A 85 -7.53 1.89 3.80
N LYS A 86 -7.23 2.06 2.51
CA LYS A 86 -8.03 1.51 1.41
C LYS A 86 -7.19 0.61 0.53
N VAL A 87 -7.67 -0.62 0.34
CA VAL A 87 -7.03 -1.63 -0.51
C VAL A 87 -7.85 -1.81 -1.78
N ILE A 88 -7.20 -1.61 -2.93
CA ILE A 88 -7.80 -1.76 -4.26
C ILE A 88 -7.17 -2.96 -4.94
N GLN A 89 -8.02 -3.82 -5.44
CA GLN A 89 -7.66 -4.94 -6.29
C GLN A 89 -8.82 -5.20 -7.26
N LYS A 90 -8.54 -5.90 -8.36
CA LYS A 90 -9.63 -6.31 -9.25
C LYS A 90 -10.62 -7.20 -8.52
N ASN A 91 -11.89 -7.03 -8.83
CA ASN A 91 -12.96 -7.88 -8.34
C ASN A 91 -12.94 -9.22 -9.07
N ASP A 92 -13.47 -10.29 -8.46
CA ASP A 92 -13.55 -11.63 -9.06
C ASP A 92 -14.33 -11.64 -10.40
N LYS A 93 -15.21 -10.67 -10.61
CA LYS A 93 -16.02 -10.50 -11.83
C LYS A 93 -15.37 -9.63 -12.90
N SER A 94 -14.20 -9.02 -12.62
CA SER A 94 -13.53 -8.10 -13.54
C SER A 94 -12.10 -8.55 -13.81
N SER A 95 -11.67 -8.43 -15.06
CA SER A 95 -10.27 -8.64 -15.46
C SER A 95 -9.34 -7.49 -15.07
N HIS A 96 -9.91 -6.33 -14.70
CA HIS A 96 -9.19 -5.10 -14.41
C HIS A 96 -9.71 -4.41 -13.16
N ILE A 97 -8.88 -3.52 -12.60
CA ILE A 97 -9.31 -2.50 -11.64
C ILE A 97 -10.14 -1.48 -12.41
N THR A 98 -11.38 -1.26 -11.99
CA THR A 98 -12.32 -0.39 -12.70
C THR A 98 -12.08 1.08 -12.36
N ILE A 99 -12.51 1.97 -13.27
CA ILE A 99 -12.46 3.41 -13.03
C ILE A 99 -13.30 3.82 -11.80
N ASP A 100 -14.40 3.13 -11.55
CA ASP A 100 -15.29 3.44 -10.43
C ASP A 100 -14.64 3.12 -9.09
N GLN A 101 -13.87 2.03 -8.98
CA GLN A 101 -13.06 1.76 -7.79
C GLN A 101 -12.05 2.88 -7.51
N ILE A 102 -11.41 3.42 -8.56
CA ILE A 102 -10.46 4.54 -8.41
C ILE A 102 -11.20 5.84 -8.02
N ARG A 103 -12.36 6.12 -8.64
CA ARG A 103 -13.17 7.31 -8.31
C ARG A 103 -13.69 7.28 -6.87
N GLU A 104 -14.12 6.12 -6.38
CA GLU A 104 -14.55 5.93 -4.99
C GLU A 104 -13.43 6.31 -4.02
N VAL A 105 -12.21 5.83 -4.27
CA VAL A 105 -11.05 6.17 -3.45
C VAL A 105 -10.70 7.64 -3.54
N ILE A 106 -10.69 8.25 -4.74
CA ILE A 106 -10.46 9.68 -4.92
C ILE A 106 -11.49 10.50 -4.13
N SER A 107 -12.76 10.13 -4.21
CA SER A 107 -13.83 10.76 -3.44
C SER A 107 -13.59 10.65 -1.95
N SER A 108 -13.17 9.49 -1.46
CA SER A 108 -12.85 9.30 -0.04
C SER A 108 -11.70 10.18 0.46
N CYS A 109 -10.79 10.58 -0.44
CA CYS A 109 -9.68 11.46 -0.09
C CYS A 109 -10.10 12.93 0.16
N SER A 110 -11.33 13.30 -0.20
CA SER A 110 -11.89 14.65 0.06
C SER A 110 -12.34 14.85 1.51
N TYR A 111 -12.43 13.77 2.28
CA TYR A 111 -12.82 13.83 3.69
C TYR A 111 -11.61 13.63 4.59
N GLU A 112 -11.60 14.26 5.75
CA GLU A 112 -10.59 14.00 6.78
C GLU A 112 -10.74 12.57 7.33
N THR A 113 -9.62 11.95 7.68
CA THR A 113 -9.62 10.67 8.38
C THR A 113 -10.00 10.85 9.84
N PHE A 114 -10.57 9.83 10.45
CA PHE A 114 -10.84 9.83 11.88
C PHE A 114 -9.52 10.07 12.66
N LEU A 115 -9.52 10.99 13.59
CA LEU A 115 -8.35 11.43 14.36
C LEU A 115 -7.20 12.04 13.55
N GLY A 116 -7.43 12.50 12.32
CA GLY A 116 -6.38 13.11 11.49
C GLY A 116 -5.23 12.17 11.13
N LYS A 117 -5.46 10.85 11.15
CA LYS A 117 -4.46 9.85 10.76
C LYS A 117 -4.04 10.02 9.29
N SER A 118 -2.83 9.60 8.97
CA SER A 118 -2.39 9.47 7.58
C SER A 118 -3.25 8.45 6.83
N ARG A 119 -3.60 8.78 5.58
CA ARG A 119 -4.36 7.89 4.69
C ARG A 119 -3.41 7.09 3.81
N PHE A 120 -3.70 5.81 3.66
CA PHE A 120 -2.95 4.90 2.80
C PHE A 120 -3.86 4.25 1.78
N ILE A 121 -3.51 4.37 0.51
CA ILE A 121 -4.21 3.76 -0.62
C ILE A 121 -3.27 2.71 -1.20
N LEU A 122 -3.67 1.45 -1.10
CA LEU A 122 -2.87 0.31 -1.52
C LEU A 122 -3.46 -0.32 -2.78
N ILE A 123 -2.76 -0.24 -3.92
CA ILE A 123 -3.14 -0.89 -5.18
C ILE A 123 -2.31 -2.16 -5.33
N LEU A 124 -2.94 -3.34 -5.16
CA LEU A 124 -2.23 -4.62 -5.02
C LEU A 124 -1.56 -5.10 -6.31
N ASN A 125 -2.10 -4.77 -7.48
CA ASN A 125 -1.51 -5.09 -8.77
C ASN A 125 -1.74 -3.90 -9.70
N ALA A 126 -0.76 -3.02 -9.82
CA ALA A 126 -0.86 -1.84 -10.67
C ALA A 126 -0.98 -2.19 -12.16
N GLU A 127 -0.50 -3.37 -12.56
CA GLU A 127 -0.68 -3.93 -13.89
C GLU A 127 -2.13 -4.29 -14.25
N ASP A 128 -3.02 -4.41 -13.25
CA ASP A 128 -4.45 -4.64 -13.46
C ASP A 128 -5.23 -3.35 -13.77
N LEU A 129 -4.59 -2.18 -13.75
CA LEU A 129 -5.20 -0.91 -14.16
C LEU A 129 -5.37 -0.89 -15.69
N ASN A 130 -6.59 -0.57 -16.15
CA ASN A 130 -6.83 -0.27 -17.56
C ASN A 130 -6.57 1.22 -17.86
N SER A 131 -6.67 1.65 -19.11
CA SER A 131 -6.42 3.04 -19.51
C SER A 131 -7.29 4.04 -18.76
N ASN A 132 -8.57 3.73 -18.54
CA ASN A 132 -9.50 4.64 -17.88
C ASN A 132 -9.20 4.78 -16.38
N SER A 133 -8.96 3.68 -15.69
CA SER A 133 -8.59 3.69 -14.27
C SER A 133 -7.21 4.31 -14.06
N SER A 134 -6.25 4.06 -14.95
CA SER A 134 -4.94 4.70 -14.94
C SER A 134 -5.06 6.22 -15.08
N ASN A 135 -5.81 6.71 -16.05
CA ASN A 135 -6.01 8.14 -16.27
C ASN A 135 -6.72 8.84 -15.09
N ALA A 136 -7.67 8.17 -14.46
CA ALA A 136 -8.30 8.68 -13.24
C ALA A 136 -7.29 8.79 -12.08
N LEU A 137 -6.44 7.76 -11.91
CA LEU A 137 -5.42 7.73 -10.87
C LEU A 137 -4.35 8.81 -11.06
N LEU A 138 -3.94 9.09 -12.31
CA LEU A 138 -2.91 10.09 -12.61
C LEU A 138 -3.22 11.47 -12.01
N LYS A 139 -4.48 11.89 -12.04
CA LYS A 139 -4.90 13.19 -11.53
C LYS A 139 -4.57 13.38 -10.04
N ILE A 140 -4.76 12.34 -9.24
CA ILE A 140 -4.50 12.42 -7.81
C ILE A 140 -3.02 12.16 -7.49
N LEU A 141 -2.31 11.37 -8.31
CA LEU A 141 -0.86 11.16 -8.15
C LEU A 141 -0.05 12.42 -8.47
N GLU A 142 -0.57 13.32 -9.34
CA GLU A 142 0.07 14.61 -9.65
C GLU A 142 0.03 15.58 -8.46
N LYS A 143 -1.07 15.60 -7.74
CA LYS A 143 -1.26 16.46 -6.58
C LYS A 143 -2.00 15.69 -5.47
N PRO A 144 -1.29 14.79 -4.78
CA PRO A 144 -1.90 14.00 -3.72
C PRO A 144 -2.31 14.91 -2.55
N PRO A 145 -3.45 14.63 -1.89
CA PRO A 145 -3.83 15.35 -0.69
C PRO A 145 -2.78 15.21 0.42
N GLU A 146 -2.74 16.18 1.32
CA GLU A 146 -1.86 16.11 2.49
C GLU A 146 -2.08 14.83 3.30
N ASN A 147 -1.02 14.31 3.88
CA ASN A 147 -1.03 13.08 4.67
C ASN A 147 -1.66 11.86 3.97
N THR A 148 -1.67 11.85 2.63
CA THR A 148 -2.19 10.74 1.83
C THR A 148 -1.06 10.08 1.04
N TYR A 149 -0.94 8.77 1.18
CA TYR A 149 0.12 7.97 0.58
C TYR A 149 -0.47 6.90 -0.34
N PHE A 150 0.04 6.81 -1.56
CA PHE A 150 -0.33 5.82 -2.57
C PHE A 150 0.76 4.78 -2.72
N PHE A 151 0.46 3.54 -2.41
CA PHE A 151 1.36 2.40 -2.54
C PHE A 151 0.87 1.50 -3.67
N LEU A 152 1.63 1.45 -4.74
CA LEU A 152 1.32 0.62 -5.91
C LEU A 152 2.26 -0.59 -5.92
N LEU A 153 1.70 -1.78 -5.98
CA LEU A 153 2.47 -3.01 -6.16
C LEU A 153 2.49 -3.42 -7.62
N ARG A 154 3.66 -3.77 -8.13
CA ARG A 154 3.86 -4.27 -9.48
C ARG A 154 4.72 -5.53 -9.45
N ASN A 155 4.38 -6.52 -10.25
CA ASN A 155 5.29 -7.63 -10.55
C ASN A 155 6.36 -7.18 -11.54
N SER A 156 7.57 -7.75 -11.47
CA SER A 156 8.72 -7.36 -12.32
C SER A 156 8.36 -7.37 -13.82
N ASN A 157 7.57 -8.34 -14.24
CA ASN A 157 7.11 -8.49 -15.62
C ASN A 157 5.77 -7.77 -15.91
N GLY A 158 5.17 -7.13 -14.90
CA GLY A 158 3.92 -6.40 -15.05
C GLY A 158 4.12 -5.10 -15.82
N VAL A 159 3.22 -4.79 -16.75
CA VAL A 159 3.27 -3.54 -17.52
C VAL A 159 2.41 -2.50 -16.83
N VAL A 160 3.03 -1.38 -16.46
CA VAL A 160 2.36 -0.19 -15.90
C VAL A 160 2.69 0.99 -16.80
N GLY A 161 1.71 1.84 -17.08
CA GLY A 161 1.88 2.99 -17.95
C GLY A 161 3.03 3.91 -17.51
N SER A 162 3.83 4.38 -18.47
CA SER A 162 4.98 5.27 -18.22
C SER A 162 4.60 6.53 -17.45
N THR A 163 3.39 7.01 -17.64
CA THR A 163 2.81 8.17 -16.95
C THR A 163 2.63 7.95 -15.45
N ILE A 164 2.26 6.73 -15.01
CA ILE A 164 2.24 6.36 -13.59
C ILE A 164 3.66 6.20 -13.07
N LEU A 165 4.54 5.54 -13.85
CA LEU A 165 5.92 5.31 -13.48
C LEU A 165 6.71 6.60 -13.24
N SER A 166 6.39 7.69 -13.96
CA SER A 166 7.05 9.00 -13.81
C SER A 166 6.60 9.78 -12.57
N ARG A 167 5.47 9.40 -11.95
CA ARG A 167 4.88 10.08 -10.78
C ARG A 167 5.08 9.32 -9.47
N CYS A 168 5.69 8.14 -9.53
CA CYS A 168 5.95 7.34 -8.34
C CYS A 168 7.45 7.25 -8.03
N PHE A 169 7.79 7.36 -6.76
CA PHE A 169 9.09 6.91 -6.28
C PHE A 169 9.18 5.38 -6.46
N LYS A 170 10.25 4.89 -7.07
CA LYS A 170 10.40 3.47 -7.41
C LYS A 170 11.23 2.77 -6.35
N LEU A 171 10.65 1.79 -5.69
CA LEU A 171 11.35 0.92 -4.74
C LEU A 171 11.33 -0.53 -5.26
N ASN A 172 12.51 -1.08 -5.46
CA ASN A 172 12.65 -2.45 -5.92
C ASN A 172 12.84 -3.38 -4.72
N ILE A 173 11.88 -4.25 -4.49
CA ILE A 173 11.91 -5.24 -3.40
C ILE A 173 12.64 -6.48 -3.91
N LYS A 174 13.76 -6.80 -3.26
CA LYS A 174 14.60 -7.96 -3.51
C LYS A 174 14.85 -8.69 -2.20
N ILE A 175 15.15 -9.97 -2.26
CA ILE A 175 15.66 -10.80 -1.16
C ILE A 175 17.16 -10.99 -1.38
#